data_1c056cb2c838289b4b54fdd7f3590f83
#
_entry.id   1c056cb2c838289b4b54fdd7f3590f83
#
_cell.length_a   1.000
_cell.length_b   1.000
_cell.length_c   1.000
_cell.angle_alpha   90.00
_cell.angle_beta   90.00
_cell.angle_gamma   90.00
#
_symmetry.space_group_name_H-M   'P 1'
#
loop_
_entity.id
_entity.type
_entity.pdbx_description
1 polymer ?
#
loop_
_entity_poly.entity_id
_entity_poly.type
_entity_poly.pdbx_seq_one_letter_code
_entity_poly.pdbx_strand_id
1 'polypeptide(L)'
;YYSEETIGSILSYGDWMKPDLPEVVSGWGISNTLGFNTYDLTRTIRLYAPKPGSGQLLSVKDAFKSIKVVNVGLFQINDAINNSTVFTGIENAKYLLGIPDNSVSAIEITTKDVANFSKIIAELELLFDNEVLVKNRVQLNASLYKMLNTEQLAVYLIFTLILIIALFNILGSIVMMILDKKKDLETLFSIGASTKIIQNIFFFKGVLMTVFGGLFGILIGIVTIFLQQQF
;
A
#
# COMPACT_ATOMS: atom_id res chain seq x y z
N TYR A 1 -21.31 -2.65 3.45
CA TYR A 1 -21.99 -1.38 3.79
C TYR A 1 -20.93 -0.28 3.83
N TYR A 2 -20.76 0.44 2.73
CA TYR A 2 -19.97 1.67 2.78
C TYR A 2 -20.78 2.69 3.59
N SER A 3 -20.15 3.38 4.54
CA SER A 3 -20.77 4.49 5.25
C SER A 3 -21.12 5.62 4.27
N GLU A 4 -22.17 6.39 4.53
CA GLU A 4 -22.55 7.54 3.68
C GLU A 4 -21.38 8.50 3.46
N GLU A 5 -20.52 8.64 4.45
CA GLU A 5 -19.31 9.46 4.40
C GLU A 5 -18.26 8.90 3.41
N THR A 6 -18.10 7.59 3.35
CA THR A 6 -17.21 6.93 2.39
C THR A 6 -17.76 7.03 0.96
N ILE A 7 -19.08 6.83 0.80
CA ILE A 7 -19.76 6.97 -0.50
C ILE A 7 -19.61 8.38 -1.05
N GLY A 8 -19.84 9.41 -0.20
CA GLY A 8 -19.67 10.80 -0.59
C GLY A 8 -18.27 11.17 -1.03
N SER A 9 -17.25 10.51 -0.47
CA SER A 9 -15.85 10.79 -0.82
C SER A 9 -15.39 10.18 -2.15
N ILE A 10 -16.01 9.09 -2.60
CA ILE A 10 -15.62 8.37 -3.83
C ILE A 10 -16.52 8.71 -5.02
N LEU A 11 -17.74 9.19 -4.79
CA LEU A 11 -18.69 9.55 -5.84
C LEU A 11 -18.28 10.89 -6.48
N SER A 12 -17.94 10.85 -7.78
CA SER A 12 -17.53 12.05 -8.52
C SER A 12 -18.71 12.78 -9.16
N TYR A 13 -19.73 12.02 -9.59
CA TYR A 13 -20.88 12.60 -10.28
C TYR A 13 -22.12 11.69 -10.16
N GLY A 14 -23.33 12.28 -10.06
CA GLY A 14 -24.61 11.58 -9.95
C GLY A 14 -24.94 11.15 -8.53
N ASP A 15 -25.71 10.07 -8.40
CA ASP A 15 -26.21 9.55 -7.14
C ASP A 15 -25.70 8.11 -6.89
N TRP A 16 -25.78 7.67 -5.63
CA TRP A 16 -25.53 6.28 -5.31
C TRP A 16 -26.74 5.42 -5.66
N MET A 17 -26.49 4.19 -6.13
CA MET A 17 -27.52 3.24 -6.53
C MET A 17 -28.49 2.90 -5.40
N LYS A 18 -29.75 2.68 -5.74
CA LYS A 18 -30.75 2.12 -4.84
C LYS A 18 -30.67 0.59 -4.88
N PRO A 19 -30.64 -0.10 -3.70
CA PRO A 19 -30.47 -1.55 -3.64
C PRO A 19 -31.52 -2.34 -4.45
N ASP A 20 -32.76 -1.86 -4.47
CA ASP A 20 -33.92 -2.57 -5.03
C ASP A 20 -34.16 -2.27 -6.52
N LEU A 21 -33.39 -1.38 -7.12
CA LEU A 21 -33.55 -0.99 -8.51
C LEU A 21 -32.40 -1.56 -9.38
N PRO A 22 -32.64 -1.73 -10.68
CA PRO A 22 -31.60 -2.14 -11.62
C PRO A 22 -30.67 -0.96 -11.96
N GLU A 23 -30.08 -0.39 -10.94
CA GLU A 23 -29.17 0.74 -10.99
C GLU A 23 -27.73 0.28 -10.79
N VAL A 24 -26.81 1.04 -11.37
CA VAL A 24 -25.37 0.82 -11.21
C VAL A 24 -24.65 2.14 -11.02
N VAL A 25 -23.53 2.07 -10.31
CA VAL A 25 -22.54 3.15 -10.23
C VAL A 25 -21.25 2.61 -10.84
N SER A 26 -20.81 3.21 -11.93
CA SER A 26 -19.66 2.73 -12.69
C SER A 26 -18.42 3.58 -12.41
N GLY A 27 -17.24 2.96 -12.57
CA GLY A 27 -16.00 3.70 -12.58
C GLY A 27 -15.94 4.66 -13.77
N TRP A 28 -15.35 5.82 -13.54
CA TRP A 28 -15.25 6.88 -14.56
C TRP A 28 -14.57 6.40 -15.86
N GLY A 29 -13.56 5.55 -15.74
CA GLY A 29 -12.86 4.98 -16.90
C GLY A 29 -13.74 4.06 -17.76
N ILE A 30 -14.63 3.27 -17.14
CA ILE A 30 -15.61 2.41 -17.86
C ILE A 30 -16.59 3.29 -18.64
N SER A 31 -17.14 4.31 -17.98
CA SER A 31 -18.06 5.28 -18.58
C SER A 31 -17.46 5.96 -19.80
N ASN A 32 -16.23 6.44 -19.67
CA ASN A 32 -15.49 7.11 -20.74
C ASN A 32 -15.19 6.16 -21.91
N THR A 33 -14.75 4.92 -21.63
CA THR A 33 -14.43 3.93 -22.66
C THR A 33 -15.64 3.49 -23.45
N LEU A 34 -16.78 3.30 -22.79
CA LEU A 34 -18.02 2.83 -23.41
C LEU A 34 -18.91 3.99 -23.89
N GLY A 35 -18.57 5.23 -23.57
CA GLY A 35 -19.24 6.45 -24.04
C GLY A 35 -20.67 6.62 -23.51
N PHE A 36 -20.92 6.30 -22.23
CA PHE A 36 -22.20 6.56 -21.58
C PHE A 36 -22.03 7.50 -20.38
N ASN A 37 -23.11 8.18 -20.00
CA ASN A 37 -23.19 9.07 -18.87
C ASN A 37 -24.19 8.58 -17.81
N THR A 38 -24.31 9.34 -16.71
CA THR A 38 -25.34 9.11 -15.69
C THR A 38 -26.71 9.46 -16.24
N TYR A 39 -27.73 8.69 -15.82
CA TYR A 39 -29.14 8.87 -16.23
C TYR A 39 -29.39 8.88 -17.75
N ASP A 40 -28.51 8.28 -18.54
CA ASP A 40 -28.71 8.14 -19.98
C ASP A 40 -29.72 7.02 -20.26
N LEU A 41 -31.01 7.38 -20.29
CA LEU A 41 -32.10 6.45 -20.60
C LEU A 41 -32.19 6.11 -22.10
N THR A 42 -31.46 6.81 -22.95
CA THR A 42 -31.44 6.56 -24.41
C THR A 42 -30.57 5.36 -24.74
N ARG A 43 -29.58 5.05 -23.90
CA ARG A 43 -28.68 3.92 -24.04
C ARG A 43 -28.93 2.89 -22.95
N THR A 44 -29.39 1.71 -23.33
CA THR A 44 -29.55 0.60 -22.40
C THR A 44 -28.20 -0.06 -22.16
N ILE A 45 -27.70 0.07 -20.94
CA ILE A 45 -26.53 -0.67 -20.49
C ILE A 45 -26.94 -2.08 -20.11
N ARG A 46 -26.17 -3.09 -20.52
CA ARG A 46 -26.38 -4.47 -20.12
C ARG A 46 -25.13 -5.02 -19.48
N LEU A 47 -25.30 -5.58 -18.30
CA LEU A 47 -24.28 -6.38 -17.65
C LEU A 47 -24.44 -7.82 -18.08
N TYR A 48 -23.34 -8.49 -18.40
CA TYR A 48 -23.31 -9.89 -18.81
C TYR A 48 -22.39 -10.66 -17.85
N ALA A 49 -22.83 -11.82 -17.42
CA ALA A 49 -21.98 -12.77 -16.71
C ALA A 49 -22.04 -14.14 -17.38
N PRO A 50 -20.90 -14.84 -17.54
CA PRO A 50 -20.89 -16.19 -18.07
C PRO A 50 -21.58 -17.15 -17.10
N LYS A 51 -22.35 -18.08 -17.60
CA LYS A 51 -22.93 -19.15 -16.77
C LYS A 51 -21.88 -20.20 -16.49
N PRO A 52 -21.57 -20.48 -15.21
CA PRO A 52 -20.61 -21.51 -14.88
C PRO A 52 -21.12 -22.90 -15.20
N GLY A 53 -20.25 -23.78 -15.69
CA GLY A 53 -20.48 -25.23 -15.75
C GLY A 53 -21.45 -25.75 -16.82
N SER A 54 -21.80 -25.00 -17.84
CA SER A 54 -22.62 -25.51 -18.94
C SER A 54 -21.78 -26.32 -19.94
N GLY A 55 -22.21 -27.53 -20.24
CA GLY A 55 -21.66 -28.36 -21.30
C GLY A 55 -21.73 -27.70 -22.69
N GLN A 56 -21.87 -28.49 -23.79
CA GLN A 56 -21.92 -27.95 -25.14
C GLN A 56 -22.96 -26.83 -25.29
N LEU A 57 -22.48 -25.62 -25.56
CA LEU A 57 -23.32 -24.45 -25.77
C LEU A 57 -23.91 -24.51 -27.17
N LEU A 58 -25.22 -24.66 -27.29
CA LEU A 58 -25.95 -24.65 -28.57
C LEU A 58 -26.08 -23.24 -29.16
N SER A 59 -25.93 -22.21 -28.33
CA SER A 59 -25.99 -20.79 -28.75
C SER A 59 -25.19 -19.90 -27.83
N VAL A 60 -24.54 -18.86 -28.37
CA VAL A 60 -23.82 -17.83 -27.62
C VAL A 60 -24.75 -17.11 -26.64
N LYS A 61 -26.05 -16.99 -26.95
CA LYS A 61 -27.02 -16.37 -26.05
C LYS A 61 -27.26 -17.15 -24.76
N ASP A 62 -27.10 -18.47 -24.82
CA ASP A 62 -27.29 -19.34 -23.65
C ASP A 62 -26.08 -19.40 -22.74
N ALA A 63 -24.94 -18.90 -23.22
CA ALA A 63 -23.70 -18.86 -22.48
C ALA A 63 -23.66 -17.79 -21.38
N PHE A 64 -24.51 -16.77 -21.47
CA PHE A 64 -24.49 -15.62 -20.59
C PHE A 64 -25.84 -15.37 -19.92
N LYS A 65 -25.81 -14.92 -18.67
CA LYS A 65 -26.94 -14.20 -18.07
C LYS A 65 -26.74 -12.71 -18.31
N SER A 66 -27.81 -11.96 -18.44
CA SER A 66 -27.73 -10.51 -18.61
C SER A 66 -28.85 -9.78 -17.88
N ILE A 67 -28.54 -8.58 -17.39
CA ILE A 67 -29.49 -7.65 -16.79
C ILE A 67 -29.35 -6.29 -17.46
N LYS A 68 -30.49 -5.61 -17.69
CA LYS A 68 -30.50 -4.22 -18.13
C LYS A 68 -30.42 -3.33 -16.93
N VAL A 69 -29.54 -2.33 -16.97
CA VAL A 69 -29.29 -1.42 -15.86
C VAL A 69 -29.17 0.02 -16.34
N VAL A 70 -29.41 0.94 -15.42
CA VAL A 70 -29.21 2.39 -15.63
C VAL A 70 -28.02 2.82 -14.79
N ASN A 71 -27.09 3.56 -15.39
CA ASN A 71 -25.98 4.15 -14.65
C ASN A 71 -26.45 5.45 -13.98
N VAL A 72 -26.49 5.46 -12.66
CA VAL A 72 -26.97 6.61 -11.87
C VAL A 72 -25.82 7.45 -11.31
N GLY A 73 -24.60 6.91 -11.23
CA GLY A 73 -23.46 7.62 -10.69
C GLY A 73 -22.13 7.16 -11.29
N LEU A 74 -21.13 8.02 -11.12
CA LEU A 74 -19.74 7.76 -11.51
C LEU A 74 -18.85 7.92 -10.29
N PHE A 75 -17.99 6.95 -10.05
CA PHE A 75 -17.01 7.04 -8.97
C PHE A 75 -15.58 7.14 -9.53
N GLN A 76 -14.70 7.71 -8.69
CA GLN A 76 -13.29 7.85 -8.98
C GLN A 76 -12.46 7.55 -7.74
N ILE A 77 -11.66 6.48 -7.79
CA ILE A 77 -10.78 6.04 -6.70
C ILE A 77 -9.33 6.00 -7.19
N ASN A 78 -9.05 5.09 -8.14
CA ASN A 78 -7.77 4.96 -8.83
C ASN A 78 -8.01 4.32 -10.20
N ASP A 79 -7.03 4.41 -11.10
CA ASP A 79 -7.17 3.97 -12.48
C ASP A 79 -7.52 2.48 -12.60
N ALA A 80 -6.97 1.62 -11.77
CA ALA A 80 -7.24 0.19 -11.82
C ALA A 80 -8.71 -0.11 -11.48
N ILE A 81 -9.25 0.49 -10.44
CA ILE A 81 -10.65 0.32 -10.00
C ILE A 81 -11.61 1.06 -10.94
N ASN A 82 -11.26 2.27 -11.37
CA ASN A 82 -12.08 3.08 -12.26
C ASN A 82 -12.34 2.43 -13.61
N ASN A 83 -11.37 1.62 -14.11
CA ASN A 83 -11.44 0.96 -15.40
C ASN A 83 -12.04 -0.46 -15.34
N SER A 84 -12.23 -1.03 -14.15
CA SER A 84 -12.60 -2.46 -14.02
C SER A 84 -13.81 -2.74 -13.14
N THR A 85 -14.34 -1.74 -12.41
CA THR A 85 -15.33 -1.99 -11.35
C THR A 85 -16.65 -1.28 -11.62
N VAL A 86 -17.74 -1.98 -11.33
CA VAL A 86 -19.12 -1.47 -11.35
C VAL A 86 -19.79 -1.93 -10.06
N PHE A 87 -20.42 -1.02 -9.35
CA PHE A 87 -21.24 -1.32 -8.18
C PHE A 87 -22.71 -1.49 -8.59
N THR A 88 -23.38 -2.49 -8.04
CA THR A 88 -24.82 -2.74 -8.25
C THR A 88 -25.45 -3.31 -6.99
N GLY A 89 -26.76 -3.32 -6.91
CA GLY A 89 -27.49 -3.95 -5.80
C GLY A 89 -27.15 -5.43 -5.70
N ILE A 90 -27.13 -5.98 -4.47
CA ILE A 90 -26.73 -7.36 -4.21
C ILE A 90 -27.67 -8.36 -4.93
N GLU A 91 -28.95 -8.03 -5.03
CA GLU A 91 -29.95 -8.88 -5.71
C GLU A 91 -29.67 -8.96 -7.22
N ASN A 92 -29.31 -7.82 -7.83
CA ASN A 92 -28.93 -7.78 -9.24
C ASN A 92 -27.66 -8.60 -9.50
N ALA A 93 -26.68 -8.53 -8.59
CA ALA A 93 -25.45 -9.32 -8.66
C ALA A 93 -25.72 -10.81 -8.49
N LYS A 94 -26.54 -11.22 -7.51
CA LYS A 94 -26.95 -12.61 -7.31
C LYS A 94 -27.66 -13.19 -8.52
N TYR A 95 -28.63 -12.46 -9.07
CA TYR A 95 -29.33 -12.86 -10.29
C TYR A 95 -28.35 -13.06 -11.46
N LEU A 96 -27.45 -12.10 -11.66
CA LEU A 96 -26.50 -12.13 -12.77
C LEU A 96 -25.52 -13.31 -12.64
N LEU A 97 -24.96 -13.52 -11.44
CA LEU A 97 -23.99 -14.57 -11.17
C LEU A 97 -24.61 -15.93 -10.91
N GLY A 98 -25.94 -15.99 -10.73
CA GLY A 98 -26.66 -17.25 -10.42
C GLY A 98 -26.38 -17.78 -9.03
N ILE A 99 -26.13 -16.87 -8.06
CA ILE A 99 -25.90 -17.19 -6.67
C ILE A 99 -27.26 -17.33 -5.95
N PRO A 100 -27.47 -18.36 -5.12
CA PRO A 100 -28.68 -18.51 -4.31
C PRO A 100 -28.89 -17.32 -3.36
N ASP A 101 -30.16 -17.00 -3.05
CA ASP A 101 -30.52 -15.83 -2.23
C ASP A 101 -29.92 -15.87 -0.82
N ASN A 102 -29.73 -17.06 -0.25
CA ASN A 102 -29.15 -17.30 1.05
C ASN A 102 -27.62 -17.38 1.07
N SER A 103 -26.96 -17.06 -0.05
CA SER A 103 -25.51 -17.17 -0.19
C SER A 103 -24.89 -15.82 -0.53
N VAL A 104 -23.67 -15.59 -0.04
CA VAL A 104 -22.84 -14.43 -0.36
C VAL A 104 -21.40 -14.88 -0.60
N SER A 105 -20.66 -14.15 -1.42
CA SER A 105 -19.26 -14.50 -1.75
C SER A 105 -18.32 -14.12 -0.62
N ALA A 106 -18.61 -13.05 0.12
CA ALA A 106 -17.81 -12.56 1.24
C ALA A 106 -18.66 -11.70 2.17
N ILE A 107 -18.25 -11.67 3.44
CA ILE A 107 -18.81 -10.78 4.46
C ILE A 107 -17.68 -9.88 4.93
N GLU A 108 -17.88 -8.57 4.84
CA GLU A 108 -16.95 -7.58 5.39
C GLU A 108 -17.33 -7.27 6.84
N ILE A 109 -16.38 -7.40 7.75
CA ILE A 109 -16.58 -7.13 9.18
C ILE A 109 -15.66 -5.98 9.59
N THR A 110 -16.25 -4.91 10.11
CA THR A 110 -15.51 -3.78 10.66
C THR A 110 -15.50 -3.86 12.18
N THR A 111 -14.31 -3.83 12.79
CA THR A 111 -14.15 -3.86 14.25
C THR A 111 -13.74 -2.49 14.76
N LYS A 112 -14.26 -2.12 15.94
CA LYS A 112 -13.84 -0.90 16.66
C LYS A 112 -12.54 -1.09 17.43
N ASP A 113 -12.22 -2.33 17.80
CA ASP A 113 -11.05 -2.69 18.61
C ASP A 113 -9.98 -3.36 17.73
N VAL A 114 -8.97 -2.60 17.36
CA VAL A 114 -7.85 -3.07 16.52
C VAL A 114 -6.84 -3.91 17.34
N ALA A 115 -6.79 -3.74 18.67
CA ALA A 115 -5.80 -4.40 19.51
C ALA A 115 -6.03 -5.91 19.64
N ASN A 116 -7.27 -6.38 19.49
CA ASN A 116 -7.65 -7.79 19.65
C ASN A 116 -7.91 -8.52 18.33
N PHE A 117 -7.39 -8.02 17.22
CA PHE A 117 -7.71 -8.52 15.89
C PHE A 117 -7.41 -10.01 15.69
N SER A 118 -6.28 -10.50 16.20
CA SER A 118 -5.91 -11.92 16.09
C SER A 118 -6.88 -12.83 16.87
N LYS A 119 -7.42 -12.35 18.01
CA LYS A 119 -8.39 -13.09 18.79
C LYS A 119 -9.73 -13.17 18.07
N ILE A 120 -10.17 -12.07 17.47
CA ILE A 120 -11.41 -12.02 16.67
C ILE A 120 -11.34 -12.97 15.47
N ILE A 121 -10.20 -13.05 14.78
CA ILE A 121 -10.01 -14.01 13.68
C ILE A 121 -10.18 -15.45 14.19
N ALA A 122 -9.52 -15.82 15.27
CA ALA A 122 -9.61 -17.17 15.83
C ALA A 122 -11.04 -17.52 16.28
N GLU A 123 -11.77 -16.57 16.87
CA GLU A 123 -13.16 -16.77 17.25
C GLU A 123 -14.08 -16.94 16.03
N LEU A 124 -13.84 -16.18 14.95
CA LEU A 124 -14.60 -16.33 13.72
C LEU A 124 -14.31 -17.66 13.00
N GLU A 125 -13.06 -18.10 12.93
CA GLU A 125 -12.69 -19.39 12.36
C GLU A 125 -13.35 -20.54 13.12
N LEU A 126 -13.36 -20.48 14.44
CA LEU A 126 -14.04 -21.47 15.29
C LEU A 126 -15.57 -21.46 15.12
N LEU A 127 -16.19 -20.28 14.96
CA LEU A 127 -17.63 -20.15 14.77
C LEU A 127 -18.14 -20.83 13.50
N PHE A 128 -17.30 -20.85 12.46
CA PHE A 128 -17.63 -21.44 11.14
C PHE A 128 -16.92 -22.77 10.88
N ASP A 129 -16.49 -23.50 11.93
CA ASP A 129 -15.83 -24.80 11.83
C ASP A 129 -14.67 -24.85 10.82
N ASN A 130 -13.97 -23.74 10.63
CA ASN A 130 -12.91 -23.52 9.63
C ASN A 130 -13.37 -23.70 8.16
N GLU A 131 -14.65 -23.64 7.88
CA GLU A 131 -15.17 -23.69 6.51
C GLU A 131 -15.04 -22.36 5.75
N VAL A 132 -14.80 -21.27 6.47
CA VAL A 132 -14.61 -19.93 5.90
C VAL A 132 -13.16 -19.45 6.04
N LEU A 133 -12.68 -18.75 5.04
CA LEU A 133 -11.36 -18.16 5.05
C LEU A 133 -11.44 -16.72 5.56
N VAL A 134 -11.01 -16.49 6.79
CA VAL A 134 -10.94 -15.15 7.37
C VAL A 134 -9.64 -14.46 6.94
N LYS A 135 -9.75 -13.34 6.24
CA LYS A 135 -8.61 -12.55 5.78
C LYS A 135 -8.61 -11.18 6.41
N ASN A 136 -7.47 -10.76 6.90
CA ASN A 136 -7.25 -9.40 7.32
C ASN A 136 -6.90 -8.49 6.12
N ARG A 137 -6.90 -7.17 6.35
CA ARG A 137 -6.60 -6.17 5.32
C ARG A 137 -5.22 -6.37 4.66
N VAL A 138 -4.23 -6.84 5.44
CA VAL A 138 -2.87 -7.11 4.93
C VAL A 138 -2.89 -8.31 3.98
N GLN A 139 -3.60 -9.37 4.35
CA GLN A 139 -3.74 -10.58 3.53
C GLN A 139 -4.57 -10.34 2.26
N LEU A 140 -5.60 -9.49 2.33
CA LEU A 140 -6.36 -9.07 1.14
C LEU A 140 -5.50 -8.31 0.15
N ASN A 141 -4.56 -7.50 0.64
CA ASN A 141 -3.65 -6.70 -0.16
C ASN A 141 -2.22 -7.25 -0.14
N ALA A 142 -2.05 -8.57 -0.04
CA ALA A 142 -0.75 -9.23 0.10
C ALA A 142 0.27 -8.83 -0.98
N SER A 143 -0.18 -8.62 -2.20
CA SER A 143 0.64 -8.16 -3.32
C SER A 143 1.23 -6.77 -3.07
N LEU A 144 0.40 -5.84 -2.58
CA LEU A 144 0.82 -4.47 -2.25
C LEU A 144 1.81 -4.46 -1.07
N TYR A 145 1.51 -5.21 0.00
CA TYR A 145 2.41 -5.31 1.15
C TYR A 145 3.74 -5.99 0.80
N LYS A 146 3.72 -6.99 -0.09
CA LYS A 146 4.95 -7.62 -0.60
C LYS A 146 5.81 -6.62 -1.39
N MET A 147 5.18 -5.78 -2.21
CA MET A 147 5.87 -4.70 -2.93
C MET A 147 6.51 -3.71 -1.97
N LEU A 148 5.76 -3.21 -0.97
CA LEU A 148 6.27 -2.29 0.05
C LEU A 148 7.45 -2.89 0.85
N ASN A 149 7.37 -4.16 1.23
CA ASN A 149 8.45 -4.84 1.92
C ASN A 149 9.71 -4.97 1.05
N THR A 150 9.56 -5.21 -0.24
CA THR A 150 10.68 -5.28 -1.19
C THR A 150 11.34 -3.91 -1.35
N GLU A 151 10.54 -2.85 -1.45
CA GLU A 151 11.02 -1.47 -1.51
C GLU A 151 11.80 -1.10 -0.24
N GLN A 152 11.26 -1.44 0.94
CA GLN A 152 11.92 -1.24 2.22
C GLN A 152 13.27 -1.97 2.30
N LEU A 153 13.32 -3.21 1.82
CA LEU A 153 14.58 -3.98 1.75
C LEU A 153 15.61 -3.30 0.85
N ALA A 154 15.21 -2.79 -0.31
CA ALA A 154 16.09 -2.04 -1.21
C ALA A 154 16.66 -0.79 -0.54
N VAL A 155 15.83 -0.03 0.18
CA VAL A 155 16.26 1.15 0.95
C VAL A 155 17.28 0.76 2.01
N TYR A 156 17.07 -0.33 2.75
CA TYR A 156 18.04 -0.82 3.74
C TYR A 156 19.38 -1.22 3.11
N LEU A 157 19.36 -1.86 1.94
CA LEU A 157 20.59 -2.23 1.24
C LEU A 157 21.38 -1.00 0.78
N ILE A 158 20.70 -0.02 0.21
CA ILE A 158 21.31 1.26 -0.22
C ILE A 158 21.89 1.99 0.99
N PHE A 159 21.13 2.09 2.09
CA PHE A 159 21.59 2.72 3.32
C PHE A 159 22.81 2.02 3.90
N THR A 160 22.84 0.70 3.91
CA THR A 160 23.98 -0.10 4.36
C THR A 160 25.22 0.16 3.51
N LEU A 161 25.06 0.25 2.18
CA LEU A 161 26.15 0.57 1.26
C LEU A 161 26.73 1.95 1.53
N ILE A 162 25.86 2.96 1.72
CA ILE A 162 26.28 4.32 2.05
C ILE A 162 27.06 4.34 3.38
N LEU A 163 26.58 3.60 4.39
CA LEU A 163 27.25 3.46 5.68
C LEU A 163 28.65 2.84 5.54
N ILE A 164 28.81 1.81 4.73
CA ILE A 164 30.10 1.17 4.46
C ILE A 164 31.06 2.18 3.81
N ILE A 165 30.60 2.93 2.80
CA ILE A 165 31.42 3.96 2.14
C ILE A 165 31.84 5.05 3.15
N ALA A 166 30.93 5.50 4.02
CA ALA A 166 31.22 6.46 5.05
C ALA A 166 32.27 5.97 6.04
N LEU A 167 32.21 4.70 6.44
CA LEU A 167 33.22 4.06 7.31
C LEU A 167 34.61 4.06 6.65
N PHE A 168 34.71 3.72 5.37
CA PHE A 168 35.99 3.75 4.65
C PHE A 168 36.55 5.17 4.55
N ASN A 169 35.71 6.17 4.32
CA ASN A 169 36.12 7.57 4.30
C ASN A 169 36.68 8.04 5.67
N ILE A 170 36.02 7.62 6.77
CA ILE A 170 36.51 7.94 8.13
C ILE A 170 37.87 7.28 8.38
N LEU A 171 38.01 5.99 8.03
CA LEU A 171 39.28 5.27 8.16
C LEU A 171 40.40 5.93 7.37
N GLY A 172 40.14 6.29 6.11
CA GLY A 172 41.10 7.02 5.26
C GLY A 172 41.51 8.37 5.84
N SER A 173 40.55 9.12 6.35
CA SER A 173 40.84 10.42 7.04
C SER A 173 41.69 10.26 8.27
N ILE A 174 41.46 9.25 9.10
CA ILE A 174 42.27 8.98 10.30
C ILE A 174 43.67 8.58 9.89
N VAL A 175 43.86 7.70 8.91
CA VAL A 175 45.16 7.27 8.42
C VAL A 175 45.97 8.51 7.90
N MET A 176 45.34 9.33 7.05
CA MET A 176 46.00 10.54 6.52
C MET A 176 46.39 11.50 7.62
N MET A 177 45.53 11.69 8.61
CA MET A 177 45.82 12.53 9.78
C MET A 177 47.04 12.02 10.58
N ILE A 178 47.16 10.69 10.75
CA ILE A 178 48.31 10.09 11.45
C ILE A 178 49.60 10.34 10.65
N LEU A 179 49.54 10.17 9.32
CA LEU A 179 50.68 10.38 8.44
C LEU A 179 51.14 11.86 8.45
N ASP A 180 50.20 12.79 8.37
CA ASP A 180 50.50 14.28 8.43
C ASP A 180 51.12 14.67 9.75
N LYS A 181 50.77 14.03 10.85
CA LYS A 181 51.26 14.32 12.20
C LYS A 181 52.45 13.46 12.65
N LYS A 182 53.04 12.68 11.73
CA LYS A 182 54.10 11.73 12.07
C LYS A 182 55.28 12.37 12.81
N LYS A 183 55.74 13.55 12.36
CA LYS A 183 56.86 14.28 13.03
C LYS A 183 56.50 14.75 14.42
N ASP A 184 55.27 15.23 14.61
CA ASP A 184 54.77 15.64 15.91
C ASP A 184 54.70 14.48 16.89
N LEU A 185 54.33 13.29 16.38
CA LEU A 185 54.28 12.04 17.12
C LEU A 185 55.66 11.53 17.53
N GLU A 186 56.65 11.62 16.65
CA GLU A 186 58.06 11.28 16.95
C GLU A 186 58.59 12.19 18.06
N THR A 187 58.27 13.49 18.05
CA THR A 187 58.63 14.41 19.10
C THR A 187 57.97 14.06 20.43
N LEU A 188 56.69 13.71 20.44
CA LEU A 188 55.98 13.27 21.63
C LEU A 188 56.57 12.00 22.23
N PHE A 189 56.96 11.03 21.40
CA PHE A 189 57.65 9.82 21.83
C PHE A 189 59.02 10.16 22.48
N SER A 190 59.75 11.07 21.88
CA SER A 190 61.07 11.50 22.39
C SER A 190 61.00 12.18 23.76
N ILE A 191 59.88 12.82 24.08
CA ILE A 191 59.61 13.43 25.39
C ILE A 191 59.06 12.40 26.40
N GLY A 192 58.79 11.15 25.98
CA GLY A 192 58.37 10.08 26.87
C GLY A 192 56.87 9.79 26.88
N ALA A 193 56.09 10.28 25.88
CA ALA A 193 54.68 9.96 25.77
C ALA A 193 54.49 8.47 25.47
N SER A 194 53.61 7.80 26.22
CA SER A 194 53.29 6.40 25.99
C SER A 194 52.38 6.23 24.78
N THR A 195 52.50 5.09 24.10
CA THR A 195 51.65 4.72 22.97
C THR A 195 50.13 4.84 23.29
N LYS A 196 49.73 4.50 24.53
CA LYS A 196 48.34 4.61 24.98
C LYS A 196 47.82 6.07 24.98
N ILE A 197 48.64 7.01 25.34
CA ILE A 197 48.29 8.45 25.36
C ILE A 197 48.01 8.89 23.91
N ILE A 198 48.89 8.50 22.99
CA ILE A 198 48.75 8.84 21.57
C ILE A 198 47.50 8.20 20.97
N GLN A 199 47.27 6.92 21.25
CA GLN A 199 46.03 6.23 20.80
C GLN A 199 44.76 6.93 21.32
N ASN A 200 44.72 7.32 22.59
CA ASN A 200 43.59 8.03 23.17
C ASN A 200 43.32 9.36 22.47
N ILE A 201 44.36 10.13 22.13
CA ILE A 201 44.21 11.41 21.42
C ILE A 201 43.52 11.21 20.08
N PHE A 202 43.93 10.20 19.27
CA PHE A 202 43.30 9.91 17.97
C PHE A 202 41.89 9.33 18.13
N PHE A 203 41.67 8.51 19.15
CA PHE A 203 40.36 7.97 19.46
C PHE A 203 39.36 9.08 19.81
N PHE A 204 39.73 9.98 20.76
CA PHE A 204 38.88 11.13 21.12
C PHE A 204 38.61 12.04 19.93
N LYS A 205 39.59 12.26 19.06
CA LYS A 205 39.41 13.08 17.87
C LYS A 205 38.44 12.43 16.89
N GLY A 206 38.52 11.11 16.68
CA GLY A 206 37.57 10.35 15.86
C GLY A 206 36.17 10.42 16.44
N VAL A 207 35.99 10.22 17.75
CA VAL A 207 34.69 10.31 18.42
C VAL A 207 34.08 11.72 18.27
N LEU A 208 34.86 12.78 18.51
CA LEU A 208 34.41 14.16 18.33
C LEU A 208 33.94 14.42 16.90
N MET A 209 34.71 13.99 15.91
CA MET A 209 34.38 14.16 14.49
C MET A 209 33.07 13.42 14.11
N THR A 210 32.89 12.23 14.65
CA THR A 210 31.66 11.43 14.42
C THR A 210 30.44 12.06 15.09
N VAL A 211 30.58 12.55 16.34
CA VAL A 211 29.48 13.20 17.07
C VAL A 211 29.04 14.49 16.38
N PHE A 212 30.00 15.38 16.05
CA PHE A 212 29.64 16.61 15.34
C PHE A 212 29.07 16.34 13.95
N GLY A 213 29.67 15.43 13.16
CA GLY A 213 29.17 15.05 11.86
C GLY A 213 27.76 14.44 11.94
N GLY A 214 27.51 13.59 12.94
CA GLY A 214 26.20 13.00 13.20
C GLY A 214 25.14 14.05 13.57
N LEU A 215 25.45 14.97 14.45
CA LEU A 215 24.53 16.07 14.83
C LEU A 215 24.19 16.96 13.64
N PHE A 216 25.17 17.34 12.83
CA PHE A 216 24.94 18.13 11.61
C PHE A 216 24.13 17.34 10.60
N GLY A 217 24.39 16.03 10.43
CA GLY A 217 23.63 15.17 9.54
C GLY A 217 22.15 15.07 9.94
N ILE A 218 21.87 14.89 11.25
CA ILE A 218 20.48 14.86 11.76
C ILE A 218 19.78 16.20 11.53
N LEU A 219 20.47 17.32 11.80
CA LEU A 219 19.91 18.65 11.62
C LEU A 219 19.50 18.90 10.15
N ILE A 220 20.39 18.58 9.20
CA ILE A 220 20.12 18.69 7.77
C ILE A 220 18.96 17.74 7.38
N GLY A 221 18.94 16.51 7.89
CA GLY A 221 17.87 15.54 7.64
C GLY A 221 16.50 16.07 8.09
N ILE A 222 16.40 16.63 9.28
CA ILE A 222 15.15 17.22 9.79
C ILE A 222 14.69 18.37 8.89
N VAL A 223 15.60 19.28 8.50
CA VAL A 223 15.26 20.40 7.61
C VAL A 223 14.74 19.89 6.26
N THR A 224 15.36 18.85 5.70
CA THR A 224 14.93 18.26 4.43
C THR A 224 13.53 17.65 4.53
N ILE A 225 13.23 16.95 5.62
CA ILE A 225 11.89 16.37 5.85
C ILE A 225 10.84 17.48 5.96
N PHE A 226 11.15 18.56 6.69
CA PHE A 226 10.23 19.70 6.82
C PHE A 226 9.94 20.38 5.47
N LEU A 227 10.96 20.54 4.63
CA LEU A 227 10.77 21.09 3.28
C LEU A 227 9.90 20.18 2.40
N GLN A 228 10.08 18.87 2.51
CA GLN A 228 9.31 17.90 1.72
C GLN A 228 7.83 17.84 2.12
N GLN A 229 7.51 18.13 3.39
CA GLN A 229 6.10 18.17 3.85
C GLN A 229 5.33 19.41 3.38
N GLN A 230 6.03 20.46 2.96
CA GLN A 230 5.39 21.69 2.46
C GLN A 230 5.15 21.69 0.94
N PHE A 231 5.71 20.75 0.22
CA PHE A 231 5.50 20.54 -1.22
C PHE A 231 4.69 19.25 -1.48
#